data_030716468c22ab5f942b8328784d67d1
#
_entry.id   030716468c22ab5f942b8328784d67d1
#
_cell.length_a   1.000
_cell.length_b   1.000
_cell.length_c   1.000
_cell.angle_alpha   90.00
_cell.angle_beta   90.00
_cell.angle_gamma   90.00
#
_symmetry.space_group_name_H-M   'P 1'
#
loop_
_entity.id
_entity.type
_entity.pdbx_description
1 polymer ?
#
loop_
_entity_poly.entity_id
_entity_poly.type
_entity_poly.pdbx_seq_one_letter_code
_entity_poly.pdbx_strand_id
1 'polypeptide(L)'
;MPNIHTSNQVAFISATSTLLGLVIGSGCILSIFTKSRASAFVAILGLFHELEFYITAQFQGPQLSWDSFVLNNGVAYWIAMSIGALEYHFTDGSSSSKILSWLHFPPWVLLCVHWVYTSLAILLIVSGQLLRSFAMVHAGKSFSHHVASEKRQEHSLVKSGVYHYVRHPSYVGFFAWALGTQLLLQNVFSLVAFTIVLWDFFSKRIVAEEMYLVKFFDEDYKDYRKNTPSGIPFVP
;
A
#
# COMPACT_ATOMS: atom_id res chain seq x y z
N MET A 1 -19.64 21.13 26.28
CA MET A 1 -18.35 20.56 26.68
C MET A 1 -17.93 19.56 25.60
N PRO A 2 -16.72 19.59 25.03
CA PRO A 2 -16.27 18.59 24.09
C PRO A 2 -16.25 17.24 24.81
N ASN A 3 -16.76 16.23 24.13
CA ASN A 3 -16.88 14.87 24.65
C ASN A 3 -15.45 14.34 24.95
N ILE A 4 -15.18 13.82 26.14
CA ILE A 4 -13.84 13.36 26.59
C ILE A 4 -13.25 12.35 25.58
N HIS A 5 -14.09 11.53 24.95
CA HIS A 5 -13.69 10.60 23.90
C HIS A 5 -13.16 11.31 22.64
N THR A 6 -13.74 12.43 22.23
CA THR A 6 -13.25 13.22 21.07
C THR A 6 -11.93 13.92 21.38
N SER A 7 -11.73 14.42 22.58
CA SER A 7 -10.48 15.08 23.00
C SER A 7 -9.28 14.11 22.99
N ASN A 8 -9.46 12.91 23.53
CA ASN A 8 -8.41 11.88 23.51
C ASN A 8 -8.08 11.45 22.08
N GLN A 9 -9.08 11.26 21.21
CA GLN A 9 -8.86 10.88 19.83
C GLN A 9 -8.07 11.92 19.05
N VAL A 10 -8.37 13.21 19.23
CA VAL A 10 -7.61 14.32 18.62
C VAL A 10 -6.16 14.33 19.10
N ALA A 11 -5.91 14.11 20.40
CA ALA A 11 -4.56 14.03 20.93
C ALA A 11 -3.76 12.86 20.32
N PHE A 12 -4.37 11.66 20.20
CA PHE A 12 -3.74 10.51 19.55
C PHE A 12 -3.44 10.75 18.07
N ILE A 13 -4.38 11.32 17.33
CA ILE A 13 -4.18 11.68 15.93
C ILE A 13 -3.01 12.66 15.78
N SER A 14 -3.01 13.75 16.58
CA SER A 14 -1.94 14.76 16.55
C SER A 14 -0.58 14.17 16.87
N ALA A 15 -0.49 13.35 17.91
CA ALA A 15 0.75 12.68 18.31
C ALA A 15 1.24 11.72 17.20
N THR A 16 0.34 10.94 16.61
CA THR A 16 0.69 9.99 15.53
C THR A 16 1.19 10.70 14.27
N SER A 17 0.49 11.75 13.79
CA SER A 17 0.96 12.57 12.66
C SER A 17 2.31 13.22 12.95
N THR A 18 2.51 13.73 14.16
CA THR A 18 3.81 14.32 14.55
C THR A 18 4.92 13.28 14.51
N LEU A 19 4.68 12.08 15.06
CA LEU A 19 5.65 10.98 15.05
C LEU A 19 5.95 10.52 13.62
N LEU A 20 4.93 10.34 12.78
CA LEU A 20 5.11 9.97 11.37
C LEU A 20 5.89 11.05 10.61
N GLY A 21 5.59 12.33 10.84
CA GLY A 21 6.35 13.45 10.27
C GLY A 21 7.83 13.43 10.66
N LEU A 22 8.15 13.14 11.93
CA LEU A 22 9.52 12.97 12.41
C LEU A 22 10.20 11.75 11.76
N VAL A 23 9.49 10.62 11.64
CA VAL A 23 9.98 9.40 10.96
C VAL A 23 10.28 9.67 9.48
N ILE A 24 9.37 10.35 8.78
CA ILE A 24 9.55 10.73 7.38
C ILE A 24 10.76 11.65 7.24
N GLY A 25 10.82 12.73 8.01
CA GLY A 25 11.90 13.71 7.94
C GLY A 25 13.27 13.11 8.26
N SER A 26 13.38 12.37 9.37
CA SER A 26 14.63 11.70 9.76
C SER A 26 15.04 10.62 8.76
N GLY A 27 14.09 9.82 8.26
CA GLY A 27 14.34 8.80 7.24
C GLY A 27 14.84 9.40 5.93
N CYS A 28 14.25 10.51 5.46
CA CYS A 28 14.74 11.24 4.29
C CYS A 28 16.17 11.77 4.49
N ILE A 29 16.41 12.45 5.60
CA ILE A 29 17.73 13.01 5.94
C ILE A 29 18.78 11.88 5.98
N LEU A 30 18.52 10.83 6.75
CA LEU A 30 19.45 9.69 6.86
C LEU A 30 19.67 9.02 5.51
N SER A 31 18.62 8.86 4.68
CA SER A 31 18.77 8.27 3.34
C SER A 31 19.68 9.09 2.44
N ILE A 32 19.59 10.42 2.48
CA ILE A 32 20.44 11.31 1.68
C ILE A 32 21.89 11.23 2.14
N PHE A 33 22.16 11.35 3.44
CA PHE A 33 23.51 11.40 3.99
C PHE A 33 24.21 10.04 4.02
N THR A 34 23.50 8.96 4.34
CA THR A 34 24.08 7.61 4.45
C THR A 34 23.90 6.76 3.21
N LYS A 35 23.10 7.22 2.23
CA LYS A 35 22.64 6.44 1.07
C LYS A 35 21.97 5.12 1.46
N SER A 36 21.41 5.06 2.68
CA SER A 36 20.75 3.87 3.21
C SER A 36 19.37 3.69 2.60
N ARG A 37 19.13 2.56 1.97
CA ARG A 37 17.81 2.17 1.45
C ARG A 37 16.82 1.86 2.56
N ALA A 38 17.31 1.32 3.69
CA ALA A 38 16.45 1.11 4.86
C ALA A 38 15.86 2.42 5.38
N SER A 39 16.67 3.49 5.43
CA SER A 39 16.19 4.82 5.84
C SER A 39 15.17 5.38 4.85
N ALA A 40 15.40 5.19 3.54
CA ALA A 40 14.41 5.53 2.51
C ALA A 40 13.11 4.74 2.67
N PHE A 41 13.19 3.43 2.91
CA PHE A 41 12.03 2.58 3.16
C PHE A 41 11.22 3.04 4.37
N VAL A 42 11.87 3.39 5.48
CA VAL A 42 11.19 3.91 6.69
C VAL A 42 10.46 5.21 6.39
N ALA A 43 11.07 6.13 5.63
CA ALA A 43 10.41 7.36 5.20
C ALA A 43 9.20 7.10 4.29
N ILE A 44 9.33 6.19 3.33
CA ILE A 44 8.26 5.79 2.40
C ILE A 44 7.10 5.13 3.15
N LEU A 45 7.41 4.28 4.12
CA LEU A 45 6.40 3.63 4.97
C LEU A 45 5.64 4.65 5.82
N GLY A 46 6.36 5.59 6.45
CA GLY A 46 5.75 6.68 7.19
C GLY A 46 4.84 7.55 6.30
N LEU A 47 5.32 7.91 5.11
CA LEU A 47 4.55 8.68 4.14
C LEU A 47 3.28 7.95 3.67
N PHE A 48 3.35 6.63 3.46
CA PHE A 48 2.18 5.82 3.13
C PHE A 48 1.09 5.97 4.19
N HIS A 49 1.43 5.76 5.46
CA HIS A 49 0.47 5.86 6.56
C HIS A 49 -0.10 7.28 6.76
N GLU A 50 0.73 8.30 6.59
CA GLU A 50 0.28 9.69 6.67
C GLU A 50 -0.68 10.05 5.53
N LEU A 51 -0.41 9.61 4.30
CA LEU A 51 -1.28 9.83 3.14
C LEU A 51 -2.63 9.09 3.29
N GLU A 52 -2.65 7.89 3.84
CA GLU A 52 -3.90 7.17 4.14
C GLU A 52 -4.80 8.01 5.06
N PHE A 53 -4.24 8.54 6.14
CA PHE A 53 -4.96 9.40 7.07
C PHE A 53 -5.39 10.71 6.41
N TYR A 54 -4.47 11.40 5.74
CA TYR A 54 -4.74 12.70 5.13
C TYR A 54 -5.87 12.65 4.09
N ILE A 55 -5.83 11.66 3.20
CA ILE A 55 -6.87 11.50 2.16
C ILE A 55 -8.21 11.12 2.80
N THR A 56 -8.21 10.25 3.80
CA THR A 56 -9.42 9.91 4.54
C THR A 56 -10.02 11.15 5.20
N ALA A 57 -9.18 12.01 5.81
CA ALA A 57 -9.63 13.24 6.45
C ALA A 57 -10.27 14.22 5.44
N GLN A 58 -9.73 14.33 4.24
CA GLN A 58 -10.21 15.26 3.22
C GLN A 58 -11.47 14.77 2.49
N PHE A 59 -11.59 13.49 2.22
CA PHE A 59 -12.58 12.97 1.26
C PHE A 59 -13.62 12.03 1.88
N GLN A 60 -13.39 11.49 3.09
CA GLN A 60 -14.27 10.49 3.69
C GLN A 60 -14.97 10.96 4.96
N GLY A 61 -14.60 12.13 5.50
CA GLY A 61 -15.30 12.86 6.55
C GLY A 61 -15.69 12.03 7.79
N PRO A 62 -16.96 11.61 7.93
CA PRO A 62 -17.50 11.01 9.16
C PRO A 62 -16.83 9.71 9.61
N GLN A 63 -16.05 9.07 8.75
CA GLN A 63 -15.34 7.81 9.04
C GLN A 63 -13.93 8.03 9.61
N LEU A 64 -13.52 9.30 9.76
CA LEU A 64 -12.19 9.63 10.25
C LEU A 64 -11.99 9.16 11.68
N SER A 65 -10.99 8.33 11.88
CA SER A 65 -10.55 7.87 13.19
C SER A 65 -9.03 7.68 13.20
N TRP A 66 -8.47 7.34 14.36
CA TRP A 66 -7.05 6.96 14.43
C TRP A 66 -6.73 5.74 13.53
N ASP A 67 -7.66 4.81 13.36
CA ASP A 67 -7.50 3.65 12.48
C ASP A 67 -7.32 4.04 11.00
N SER A 68 -7.66 5.28 10.63
CA SER A 68 -7.46 5.81 9.26
C SER A 68 -5.98 5.95 8.88
N PHE A 69 -5.05 5.92 9.84
CA PHE A 69 -3.62 5.77 9.55
C PHE A 69 -3.27 4.38 9.02
N VAL A 70 -4.17 3.41 9.12
CA VAL A 70 -3.95 2.02 8.68
C VAL A 70 -2.74 1.38 9.38
N LEU A 71 -2.38 1.86 10.57
CA LEU A 71 -1.33 1.25 11.40
C LEU A 71 -1.77 -0.06 12.02
N ASN A 72 -3.08 -0.26 12.20
CA ASN A 72 -3.67 -1.49 12.72
C ASN A 72 -4.07 -2.46 11.59
N ASN A 73 -3.12 -2.81 10.72
CA ASN A 73 -3.32 -3.77 9.62
C ASN A 73 -3.23 -5.24 10.04
N GLY A 74 -3.23 -5.50 11.34
CA GLY A 74 -3.09 -6.84 11.90
C GLY A 74 -1.65 -7.34 12.01
N VAL A 75 -1.48 -8.42 12.74
CA VAL A 75 -0.16 -8.99 13.07
C VAL A 75 0.60 -9.44 11.82
N ALA A 76 -0.08 -10.02 10.83
CA ALA A 76 0.54 -10.50 9.60
C ALA A 76 1.25 -9.39 8.80
N TYR A 77 0.69 -8.18 8.79
CA TYR A 77 1.31 -7.01 8.14
C TYR A 77 2.66 -6.68 8.80
N TRP A 78 2.69 -6.58 10.12
CA TRP A 78 3.91 -6.25 10.86
C TRP A 78 4.95 -7.36 10.80
N ILE A 79 4.52 -8.63 10.80
CA ILE A 79 5.42 -9.77 10.57
C ILE A 79 6.06 -9.65 9.18
N ALA A 80 5.29 -9.38 8.13
CA ALA A 80 5.82 -9.23 6.78
C ALA A 80 6.84 -8.08 6.70
N MET A 81 6.52 -6.91 7.25
CA MET A 81 7.44 -5.76 7.30
C MET A 81 8.72 -6.07 8.08
N SER A 82 8.60 -6.81 9.20
CA SER A 82 9.75 -7.23 10.01
C SER A 82 10.64 -8.22 9.27
N ILE A 83 10.07 -9.19 8.55
CA ILE A 83 10.83 -10.15 7.73
C ILE A 83 11.60 -9.41 6.64
N GLY A 84 10.98 -8.45 5.95
CA GLY A 84 11.68 -7.63 4.96
C GLY A 84 12.83 -6.82 5.56
N ALA A 85 12.64 -6.23 6.74
CA ALA A 85 13.70 -5.51 7.44
C ALA A 85 14.84 -6.44 7.89
N LEU A 86 14.53 -7.65 8.35
CA LEU A 86 15.52 -8.66 8.73
C LEU A 86 16.31 -9.15 7.52
N GLU A 87 15.65 -9.47 6.40
CA GLU A 87 16.36 -9.85 5.17
C GLU A 87 17.33 -8.76 4.76
N TYR A 88 16.90 -7.49 4.72
CA TYR A 88 17.78 -6.37 4.42
C TYR A 88 18.98 -6.30 5.37
N HIS A 89 18.73 -6.44 6.68
CA HIS A 89 19.78 -6.38 7.70
C HIS A 89 20.84 -7.49 7.52
N PHE A 90 20.39 -8.75 7.33
CA PHE A 90 21.31 -9.89 7.18
C PHE A 90 22.04 -9.94 5.83
N THR A 91 21.47 -9.32 4.80
CA THR A 91 22.04 -9.30 3.46
C THR A 91 22.74 -7.98 3.14
N ASP A 92 22.60 -6.98 4.00
CA ASP A 92 23.07 -5.60 3.80
C ASP A 92 22.54 -5.00 2.48
N GLY A 93 21.26 -5.30 2.16
CA GLY A 93 20.65 -4.88 0.92
C GLY A 93 21.34 -5.38 -0.35
N SER A 94 22.02 -6.50 -0.27
CA SER A 94 22.78 -7.07 -1.38
C SER A 94 22.33 -8.47 -1.83
N SER A 95 21.10 -8.91 -1.41
CA SER A 95 20.57 -10.22 -1.80
C SER A 95 20.64 -10.46 -3.31
N SER A 96 20.14 -9.51 -4.11
CA SER A 96 20.13 -9.63 -5.57
C SER A 96 21.54 -9.66 -6.16
N SER A 97 22.45 -8.80 -5.69
CA SER A 97 23.83 -8.74 -6.19
C SER A 97 24.64 -9.97 -5.77
N LYS A 98 24.41 -10.52 -4.57
CA LYS A 98 25.06 -11.77 -4.13
C LYS A 98 24.62 -12.95 -4.98
N ILE A 99 23.32 -13.10 -5.27
CA ILE A 99 22.82 -14.15 -6.16
C ILE A 99 23.45 -14.03 -7.56
N LEU A 100 23.47 -12.82 -8.13
CA LEU A 100 24.04 -12.58 -9.46
C LEU A 100 25.56 -12.77 -9.52
N SER A 101 26.29 -12.37 -8.46
CA SER A 101 27.73 -12.60 -8.38
C SER A 101 28.07 -14.10 -8.29
N TRP A 102 27.25 -14.87 -7.58
CA TRP A 102 27.39 -16.33 -7.54
C TRP A 102 27.17 -16.98 -8.92
N LEU A 103 26.34 -16.36 -9.78
CA LEU A 103 26.15 -16.76 -11.17
C LEU A 103 27.25 -16.27 -12.13
N HIS A 104 28.32 -15.66 -11.59
CA HIS A 104 29.51 -15.18 -12.34
C HIS A 104 29.20 -14.13 -13.43
N PHE A 105 28.14 -13.31 -13.24
CA PHE A 105 27.91 -12.19 -14.15
C PHE A 105 28.98 -11.11 -14.05
N PRO A 106 29.38 -10.50 -15.18
CA PRO A 106 30.37 -9.43 -15.17
C PRO A 106 29.89 -8.15 -14.44
N PRO A 107 30.78 -7.32 -13.89
CA PRO A 107 30.42 -6.15 -13.06
C PRO A 107 29.47 -5.16 -13.73
N TRP A 108 29.58 -4.98 -15.04
CA TRP A 108 28.68 -4.08 -15.77
C TRP A 108 27.24 -4.59 -15.81
N VAL A 109 27.03 -5.90 -15.86
CA VAL A 109 25.68 -6.51 -15.75
C VAL A 109 25.11 -6.24 -14.37
N LEU A 110 25.91 -6.41 -13.31
CA LEU A 110 25.49 -6.12 -11.94
C LEU A 110 25.07 -4.66 -11.79
N LEU A 111 25.81 -3.73 -12.41
CA LEU A 111 25.46 -2.31 -12.41
C LEU A 111 24.15 -2.04 -13.15
N CYS A 112 23.96 -2.63 -14.33
CA CYS A 112 22.71 -2.51 -15.08
C CYS A 112 21.51 -3.04 -14.30
N VAL A 113 21.65 -4.22 -13.70
CA VAL A 113 20.61 -4.84 -12.87
C VAL A 113 20.28 -3.92 -11.67
N HIS A 114 21.29 -3.36 -11.01
CA HIS A 114 21.08 -2.42 -9.90
C HIS A 114 20.23 -1.21 -10.32
N TRP A 115 20.53 -0.59 -11.46
CA TRP A 115 19.77 0.54 -11.97
C TRP A 115 18.34 0.15 -12.38
N VAL A 116 18.17 -1.01 -13.02
CA VAL A 116 16.85 -1.54 -13.39
C VAL A 116 15.99 -1.78 -12.14
N TYR A 117 16.56 -2.46 -11.12
CA TYR A 117 15.86 -2.69 -9.86
C TYR A 117 15.44 -1.40 -9.17
N THR A 118 16.37 -0.45 -9.09
CA THR A 118 16.10 0.84 -8.42
C THR A 118 15.03 1.65 -9.18
N SER A 119 15.14 1.73 -10.50
CA SER A 119 14.16 2.44 -11.33
C SER A 119 12.77 1.80 -11.26
N LEU A 120 12.71 0.47 -11.35
CA LEU A 120 11.46 -0.27 -11.21
C LEU A 120 10.85 -0.12 -9.80
N ALA A 121 11.69 -0.15 -8.76
CA ALA A 121 11.25 0.09 -7.39
C ALA A 121 10.59 1.46 -7.25
N ILE A 122 11.25 2.52 -7.71
CA ILE A 122 10.72 3.88 -7.66
C ILE A 122 9.41 3.98 -8.45
N LEU A 123 9.38 3.42 -9.66
CA LEU A 123 8.18 3.41 -10.50
C LEU A 123 7.00 2.74 -9.79
N LEU A 124 7.20 1.55 -9.22
CA LEU A 124 6.14 0.81 -8.53
C LEU A 124 5.69 1.50 -7.24
N ILE A 125 6.62 2.07 -6.45
CA ILE A 125 6.28 2.80 -5.24
C ILE A 125 5.44 4.04 -5.58
N VAL A 126 5.90 4.85 -6.52
CA VAL A 126 5.22 6.11 -6.87
C VAL A 126 3.89 5.83 -7.55
N SER A 127 3.87 4.98 -8.59
CA SER A 127 2.61 4.66 -9.30
C SER A 127 1.61 3.92 -8.40
N GLY A 128 2.09 3.00 -7.56
CA GLY A 128 1.26 2.29 -6.60
C GLY A 128 0.63 3.21 -5.56
N GLN A 129 1.42 4.12 -4.98
CA GLN A 129 0.92 5.14 -4.06
C GLN A 129 -0.10 6.07 -4.73
N LEU A 130 0.21 6.57 -5.91
CA LEU A 130 -0.70 7.46 -6.65
C LEU A 130 -2.01 6.76 -6.99
N LEU A 131 -1.94 5.53 -7.51
CA LEU A 131 -3.13 4.76 -7.86
C LEU A 131 -4.02 4.51 -6.64
N ARG A 132 -3.41 4.16 -5.49
CA ARG A 132 -4.13 3.97 -4.24
C ARG A 132 -4.76 5.27 -3.76
N SER A 133 -4.01 6.37 -3.76
CA SER A 133 -4.50 7.69 -3.37
C SER A 133 -5.66 8.15 -4.27
N PHE A 134 -5.52 8.03 -5.60
CA PHE A 134 -6.60 8.35 -6.53
C PHE A 134 -7.82 7.45 -6.37
N ALA A 135 -7.64 6.18 -6.04
CA ALA A 135 -8.77 5.30 -5.74
C ALA A 135 -9.57 5.82 -4.53
N MET A 136 -8.88 6.21 -3.46
CA MET A 136 -9.53 6.77 -2.26
C MET A 136 -10.24 8.10 -2.56
N VAL A 137 -9.61 8.99 -3.32
CA VAL A 137 -10.19 10.29 -3.73
C VAL A 137 -11.42 10.09 -4.60
N HIS A 138 -11.35 9.25 -5.64
CA HIS A 138 -12.48 9.02 -6.54
C HIS A 138 -13.66 8.31 -5.87
N ALA A 139 -13.40 7.38 -4.95
CA ALA A 139 -14.45 6.72 -4.21
C ALA A 139 -15.03 7.61 -3.10
N GLY A 140 -14.25 8.57 -2.58
CA GLY A 140 -14.70 9.51 -1.56
C GLY A 140 -15.39 8.80 -0.39
N LYS A 141 -16.61 9.20 -0.06
CA LYS A 141 -17.41 8.61 1.04
C LYS A 141 -17.76 7.13 0.84
N SER A 142 -17.68 6.62 -0.39
CA SER A 142 -17.93 5.20 -0.68
C SER A 142 -16.72 4.31 -0.33
N PHE A 143 -15.53 4.89 -0.16
CA PHE A 143 -14.33 4.15 0.22
C PHE A 143 -14.41 3.64 1.67
N SER A 144 -13.82 2.47 1.91
CA SER A 144 -13.58 1.95 3.26
C SER A 144 -12.33 1.07 3.28
N HIS A 145 -11.54 1.20 4.34
CA HIS A 145 -10.40 0.31 4.59
C HIS A 145 -10.83 -1.12 4.95
N HIS A 146 -12.06 -1.30 5.39
CA HIS A 146 -12.66 -2.60 5.68
C HIS A 146 -13.74 -2.93 4.66
N VAL A 147 -13.90 -4.22 4.36
CA VAL A 147 -15.01 -4.69 3.51
C VAL A 147 -16.33 -4.33 4.19
N ALA A 148 -17.15 -3.53 3.52
CA ALA A 148 -18.45 -3.14 4.03
C ALA A 148 -19.43 -4.32 3.92
N SER A 149 -19.96 -4.78 5.05
CA SER A 149 -21.02 -5.82 5.10
C SER A 149 -22.42 -5.27 4.93
N GLU A 150 -22.59 -3.96 5.10
CA GLU A 150 -23.87 -3.26 5.00
C GLU A 150 -23.75 -2.04 4.07
N LYS A 151 -24.80 -1.80 3.28
CA LYS A 151 -24.88 -0.63 2.41
C LYS A 151 -25.20 0.61 3.23
N ARG A 152 -24.29 1.58 3.26
CA ARG A 152 -24.54 2.89 3.88
C ARG A 152 -25.37 3.77 2.95
N GLN A 153 -26.05 4.79 3.48
CA GLN A 153 -26.87 5.72 2.68
C GLN A 153 -26.05 6.45 1.59
N GLU A 154 -24.81 6.82 1.92
CA GLU A 154 -23.91 7.54 1.01
C GLU A 154 -23.09 6.61 0.10
N HIS A 155 -23.31 5.28 0.19
CA HIS A 155 -22.54 4.29 -0.58
C HIS A 155 -23.08 4.20 -2.01
N SER A 156 -22.35 4.73 -2.95
CA SER A 156 -22.62 4.70 -4.40
C SER A 156 -21.60 3.82 -5.13
N LEU A 157 -22.03 3.22 -6.24
CA LEU A 157 -21.13 2.47 -7.12
C LEU A 157 -20.30 3.43 -7.97
N VAL A 158 -19.00 3.52 -7.70
CA VAL A 158 -18.08 4.35 -8.44
C VAL A 158 -17.50 3.56 -9.62
N LYS A 159 -17.74 4.05 -10.84
CA LYS A 159 -17.26 3.45 -12.11
C LYS A 159 -16.37 4.40 -12.91
N SER A 160 -16.12 5.61 -12.41
CA SER A 160 -15.36 6.68 -13.08
C SER A 160 -13.93 6.81 -12.56
N GLY A 161 -13.13 7.63 -13.23
CA GLY A 161 -11.74 7.84 -12.86
C GLY A 161 -10.92 6.55 -12.96
N VAL A 162 -10.12 6.24 -11.94
CA VAL A 162 -9.31 5.01 -11.91
C VAL A 162 -10.14 3.73 -11.89
N TYR A 163 -11.40 3.79 -11.41
CA TYR A 163 -12.33 2.67 -11.40
C TYR A 163 -12.88 2.33 -12.80
N HIS A 164 -12.71 3.21 -13.78
CA HIS A 164 -13.02 2.90 -15.17
C HIS A 164 -12.10 1.80 -15.74
N TYR A 165 -10.87 1.75 -15.29
CA TYR A 165 -9.84 0.84 -15.82
C TYR A 165 -9.76 -0.48 -15.04
N VAL A 166 -9.90 -0.44 -13.73
CA VAL A 166 -9.87 -1.61 -12.85
C VAL A 166 -10.86 -1.45 -11.70
N ARG A 167 -11.51 -2.54 -11.26
CA ARG A 167 -12.52 -2.50 -10.21
C ARG A 167 -11.94 -2.27 -8.81
N HIS A 168 -10.69 -2.73 -8.58
CA HIS A 168 -10.03 -2.64 -7.27
C HIS A 168 -8.70 -1.86 -7.32
N PRO A 169 -8.73 -0.59 -7.80
CA PRO A 169 -7.49 0.20 -8.01
C PRO A 169 -6.70 0.42 -6.72
N SER A 170 -7.37 0.50 -5.58
CA SER A 170 -6.73 0.62 -4.27
C SER A 170 -5.88 -0.61 -3.92
N TYR A 171 -6.35 -1.82 -4.25
CA TYR A 171 -5.61 -3.06 -4.01
C TYR A 171 -4.44 -3.23 -4.98
N VAL A 172 -4.66 -2.90 -6.25
CA VAL A 172 -3.58 -2.85 -7.26
C VAL A 172 -2.48 -1.89 -6.85
N GLY A 173 -2.88 -0.69 -6.38
CA GLY A 173 -1.95 0.33 -5.90
C GLY A 173 -1.12 -0.15 -4.71
N PHE A 174 -1.76 -0.73 -3.70
CA PHE A 174 -1.05 -1.28 -2.54
C PHE A 174 -0.12 -2.45 -2.93
N PHE A 175 -0.59 -3.35 -3.79
CA PHE A 175 0.20 -4.48 -4.28
C PHE A 175 1.48 -3.99 -4.97
N ALA A 176 1.35 -3.07 -5.91
CA ALA A 176 2.50 -2.47 -6.61
C ALA A 176 3.45 -1.74 -5.65
N TRP A 177 2.90 -0.91 -4.75
CA TRP A 177 3.67 -0.20 -3.74
C TRP A 177 4.48 -1.16 -2.85
N ALA A 178 3.85 -2.22 -2.35
CA ALA A 178 4.48 -3.19 -1.46
C ALA A 178 5.62 -3.94 -2.16
N LEU A 179 5.43 -4.39 -3.41
CA LEU A 179 6.50 -5.01 -4.20
C LEU A 179 7.63 -4.03 -4.49
N GLY A 180 7.30 -2.78 -4.81
CA GLY A 180 8.26 -1.71 -5.01
C GLY A 180 9.16 -1.49 -3.79
N THR A 181 8.62 -1.59 -2.57
CA THR A 181 9.43 -1.47 -1.34
C THR A 181 10.44 -2.60 -1.19
N GLN A 182 10.09 -3.84 -1.53
CA GLN A 182 11.00 -4.98 -1.48
C GLN A 182 12.08 -4.90 -2.57
N LEU A 183 11.74 -4.40 -3.76
CA LEU A 183 12.72 -4.09 -4.80
C LEU A 183 13.68 -2.98 -4.37
N LEU A 184 13.20 -1.92 -3.72
CA LEU A 184 14.05 -0.85 -3.19
C LEU A 184 15.08 -1.39 -2.21
N LEU A 185 14.65 -2.27 -1.31
CA LEU A 185 15.51 -2.94 -0.33
C LEU A 185 16.42 -4.02 -0.97
N GLN A 186 16.17 -4.40 -2.22
CA GLN A 186 16.81 -5.53 -2.92
C GLN A 186 16.59 -6.89 -2.22
N ASN A 187 15.48 -7.05 -1.56
CA ASN A 187 15.08 -8.25 -0.86
C ASN A 187 14.45 -9.25 -1.86
N VAL A 188 15.17 -10.28 -2.25
CA VAL A 188 14.69 -11.26 -3.22
C VAL A 188 13.67 -12.23 -2.60
N PHE A 189 13.95 -12.73 -1.41
CA PHE A 189 13.08 -13.68 -0.72
C PHE A 189 11.77 -13.01 -0.26
N SER A 190 11.86 -11.83 0.34
CA SER A 190 10.69 -11.05 0.73
C SER A 190 9.86 -10.61 -0.47
N LEU A 191 10.48 -10.28 -1.60
CA LEU A 191 9.75 -9.94 -2.83
C LEU A 191 8.86 -11.11 -3.29
N VAL A 192 9.39 -12.32 -3.30
CA VAL A 192 8.62 -13.53 -3.66
C VAL A 192 7.52 -13.80 -2.62
N ALA A 193 7.86 -13.75 -1.35
CA ALA A 193 6.91 -13.97 -0.26
C ALA A 193 5.77 -12.94 -0.28
N PHE A 194 6.09 -11.65 -0.42
CA PHE A 194 5.09 -10.58 -0.56
C PHE A 194 4.18 -10.79 -1.78
N THR A 195 4.76 -11.18 -2.92
CA THR A 195 3.96 -11.48 -4.13
C THR A 195 2.92 -12.55 -3.85
N ILE A 196 3.31 -13.67 -3.25
CA ILE A 196 2.42 -14.80 -2.98
C ILE A 196 1.37 -14.43 -1.92
N VAL A 197 1.82 -13.87 -0.79
CA VAL A 197 0.93 -13.57 0.35
C VAL A 197 -0.07 -12.47 0.00
N LEU A 198 0.36 -11.41 -0.67
CA LEU A 198 -0.55 -10.32 -1.07
C LEU A 198 -1.50 -10.77 -2.18
N TRP A 199 -1.04 -11.60 -3.10
CA TRP A 199 -1.93 -12.16 -4.13
C TRP A 199 -3.04 -13.02 -3.49
N ASP A 200 -2.69 -13.93 -2.57
CA ASP A 200 -3.67 -14.75 -1.86
C ASP A 200 -4.63 -13.89 -1.02
N PHE A 201 -4.09 -12.91 -0.29
CA PHE A 201 -4.89 -11.99 0.52
C PHE A 201 -5.89 -11.20 -0.32
N PHE A 202 -5.43 -10.55 -1.40
CA PHE A 202 -6.32 -9.74 -2.24
C PHE A 202 -7.30 -10.58 -3.05
N SER A 203 -6.90 -11.78 -3.49
CA SER A 203 -7.82 -12.71 -4.17
C SER A 203 -9.02 -13.05 -3.27
N LYS A 204 -8.77 -13.43 -2.03
CA LYS A 204 -9.82 -13.74 -1.06
C LYS A 204 -10.66 -12.52 -0.70
N ARG A 205 -10.00 -11.37 -0.52
CA ARG A 205 -10.65 -10.12 -0.16
C ARG A 205 -11.55 -9.61 -1.27
N ILE A 206 -11.12 -9.66 -2.54
CA ILE A 206 -11.92 -9.26 -3.70
C ILE A 206 -13.18 -10.13 -3.81
N VAL A 207 -13.04 -11.45 -3.70
CA VAL A 207 -14.20 -12.36 -3.73
C VAL A 207 -15.21 -12.01 -2.64
N ALA A 208 -14.75 -11.77 -1.41
CA ALA A 208 -15.63 -11.40 -0.30
C ALA A 208 -16.30 -10.04 -0.51
N GLU A 209 -15.56 -9.03 -0.99
CA GLU A 209 -16.09 -7.69 -1.26
C GLU A 209 -17.10 -7.69 -2.39
N GLU A 210 -16.81 -8.40 -3.49
CA GLU A 210 -17.71 -8.46 -4.65
C GLU A 210 -19.04 -9.15 -4.35
N MET A 211 -19.09 -10.09 -3.41
CA MET A 211 -20.36 -10.65 -2.92
C MET A 211 -21.27 -9.57 -2.32
N TYR A 212 -20.69 -8.64 -1.52
CA TYR A 212 -21.44 -7.53 -0.97
C TYR A 212 -21.79 -6.47 -2.01
N LEU A 213 -20.89 -6.17 -2.95
CA LEU A 213 -21.15 -5.20 -4.02
C LEU A 213 -22.28 -5.68 -4.95
N VAL A 214 -22.34 -6.97 -5.27
CA VAL A 214 -23.49 -7.56 -5.98
C VAL A 214 -24.76 -7.41 -5.16
N LYS A 215 -24.73 -7.69 -3.84
CA LYS A 215 -25.88 -7.52 -2.97
C LYS A 215 -26.35 -6.06 -2.87
N PHE A 216 -25.42 -5.09 -2.94
CA PHE A 216 -25.73 -3.67 -2.80
C PHE A 216 -26.20 -3.01 -4.08
N PHE A 217 -25.72 -3.43 -5.25
CA PHE A 217 -25.90 -2.75 -6.53
C PHE A 217 -26.45 -3.66 -7.64
N ASP A 218 -26.68 -4.93 -7.37
CA ASP A 218 -27.29 -5.94 -8.23
C ASP A 218 -26.79 -5.91 -9.68
N GLU A 219 -27.66 -5.69 -10.67
CA GLU A 219 -27.33 -5.70 -12.10
C GLU A 219 -26.30 -4.62 -12.46
N ASP A 220 -26.35 -3.45 -11.83
CA ASP A 220 -25.38 -2.38 -12.06
C ASP A 220 -23.92 -2.81 -11.79
N TYR A 221 -23.71 -3.62 -10.74
CA TYR A 221 -22.38 -4.14 -10.44
C TYR A 221 -22.03 -5.31 -11.33
N LYS A 222 -22.96 -6.20 -11.66
CA LYS A 222 -22.74 -7.32 -12.56
C LYS A 222 -22.30 -6.87 -13.95
N ASP A 223 -22.92 -5.82 -14.49
CA ASP A 223 -22.55 -5.23 -15.76
C ASP A 223 -21.21 -4.51 -15.71
N TYR A 224 -20.91 -3.81 -14.63
CA TYR A 224 -19.60 -3.22 -14.41
C TYR A 224 -18.50 -4.30 -14.35
N ARG A 225 -18.74 -5.40 -13.62
CA ARG A 225 -17.83 -6.54 -13.49
C ARG A 225 -17.53 -7.22 -14.82
N LYS A 226 -18.50 -7.35 -15.73
CA LYS A 226 -18.29 -7.93 -17.07
C LYS A 226 -17.35 -7.12 -17.94
N ASN A 227 -17.34 -5.79 -17.78
CA ASN A 227 -16.64 -4.84 -18.65
C ASN A 227 -15.32 -4.33 -18.09
N THR A 228 -15.03 -4.57 -16.80
CA THR A 228 -13.86 -4.00 -16.12
C THR A 228 -13.15 -5.10 -15.35
N PRO A 229 -11.84 -5.34 -15.55
CA PRO A 229 -11.08 -6.35 -14.80
C PRO A 229 -10.90 -5.96 -13.33
N SER A 230 -10.65 -6.94 -12.46
CA SER A 230 -10.33 -6.68 -11.04
C SER A 230 -9.04 -5.85 -10.87
N GLY A 231 -8.06 -6.08 -11.75
CA GLY A 231 -6.74 -5.47 -11.75
C GLY A 231 -5.66 -6.32 -11.07
N ILE A 232 -6.04 -7.36 -10.31
CA ILE A 232 -5.09 -8.34 -9.75
C ILE A 232 -5.01 -9.54 -10.71
N PRO A 233 -3.81 -9.96 -11.14
CA PRO A 233 -3.66 -11.08 -12.08
C PRO A 233 -4.37 -12.36 -11.60
N PHE A 234 -5.09 -13.02 -12.52
CA PHE A 234 -5.82 -14.29 -12.28
C PHE A 234 -6.95 -14.20 -11.25
N VAL A 235 -7.36 -13.00 -10.85
CA VAL A 235 -8.56 -12.77 -10.02
C VAL A 235 -9.66 -12.25 -10.93
N PRO A 236 -10.80 -12.95 -11.05
CA PRO A 236 -11.87 -12.63 -12.00
C PRO A 236 -12.57 -11.30 -11.69
#